data_873167ffa5a2217f410c5cdc85f93582
#
_entry.id   873167ffa5a2217f410c5cdc85f93582
#
_cell.length_a   1.000
_cell.length_b   1.000
_cell.length_c   1.000
_cell.angle_alpha   90.00
_cell.angle_beta   90.00
_cell.angle_gamma   90.00
#
_symmetry.space_group_name_H-M   'P 1'
#
loop_
_entity.id
_entity.type
_entity.pdbx_description
1 polymer ?
#
loop_
_entity_poly.entity_id
_entity_poly.type
_entity_poly.pdbx_seq_one_letter_code
_entity_poly.pdbx_strand_id
1 'polypeptide(L)'
;MEPKDILSILALVISLNSAFLAWRAERRAKEADRRAVESVRPFVTTGVHLLPNDMSVSLSNDGVGLAILTQVALRRNDGNPTTSLANLVPSSTDCRVEQAIDFVQSEYYLRPGDTLPLARAAAANAKKPDAALKHWEESLRGIALEVTYRDIVGNPFTYKRTFLENA
;
A
#
# COMPACT_ATOMS: atom_id res chain seq x y z
N MET A 1 36.60 12.08 -57.52
CA MET A 1 35.45 12.26 -56.63
C MET A 1 34.91 13.64 -56.83
N GLU A 2 33.71 13.76 -57.34
CA GLU A 2 33.13 15.09 -57.63
C GLU A 2 32.71 15.78 -56.32
N PRO A 3 32.72 17.14 -56.23
CA PRO A 3 32.33 17.86 -55.00
C PRO A 3 30.94 17.47 -54.48
N LYS A 4 30.01 17.10 -55.35
CA LYS A 4 28.64 16.66 -55.04
C LYS A 4 28.62 15.31 -54.28
N ASP A 5 29.57 14.43 -54.59
CA ASP A 5 29.67 13.12 -53.90
C ASP A 5 30.10 13.32 -52.45
N ILE A 6 31.01 14.24 -52.20
CA ILE A 6 31.50 14.62 -50.89
C ILE A 6 30.40 15.19 -50.04
N LEU A 7 29.58 16.13 -50.61
CA LEU A 7 28.43 16.73 -49.93
C LEU A 7 27.36 15.70 -49.58
N SER A 8 27.09 14.74 -50.46
CA SER A 8 26.11 13.67 -50.24
C SER A 8 26.54 12.72 -49.11
N ILE A 9 27.83 12.37 -49.07
CA ILE A 9 28.39 11.52 -47.97
C ILE A 9 28.34 12.28 -46.66
N LEU A 10 28.68 13.57 -46.64
CA LEU A 10 28.64 14.37 -45.43
C LEU A 10 27.20 14.51 -44.91
N ALA A 11 26.24 14.75 -45.79
CA ALA A 11 24.81 14.79 -45.43
C ALA A 11 24.30 13.47 -44.83
N LEU A 12 24.74 12.33 -45.41
CA LEU A 12 24.42 10.99 -44.90
C LEU A 12 24.97 10.76 -43.47
N VAL A 13 26.23 11.14 -43.26
CA VAL A 13 26.90 10.99 -41.94
C VAL A 13 26.20 11.85 -40.88
N ILE A 14 25.86 13.10 -41.24
CA ILE A 14 25.13 14.00 -40.34
C ILE A 14 23.73 13.42 -39.98
N SER A 15 23.03 12.91 -41.01
CA SER A 15 21.70 12.30 -40.82
C SER A 15 21.75 11.08 -39.90
N LEU A 16 22.70 10.17 -40.13
CA LEU A 16 22.90 8.98 -39.28
C LEU A 16 23.26 9.37 -37.84
N ASN A 17 24.14 10.34 -37.66
CA ASN A 17 24.49 10.83 -36.32
C ASN A 17 23.30 11.49 -35.61
N SER A 18 22.52 12.27 -36.32
CA SER A 18 21.28 12.90 -35.79
C SER A 18 20.24 11.83 -35.38
N ALA A 19 20.03 10.81 -36.21
CA ALA A 19 19.15 9.70 -35.90
C ALA A 19 19.61 8.91 -34.64
N PHE A 20 20.90 8.67 -34.53
CA PHE A 20 21.49 8.01 -33.35
C PHE A 20 21.31 8.85 -32.07
N LEU A 21 21.57 10.14 -32.14
CA LEU A 21 21.37 11.05 -31.01
C LEU A 21 19.90 11.14 -30.59
N ALA A 22 18.97 11.21 -31.54
CA ALA A 22 17.54 11.21 -31.29
C ALA A 22 17.09 9.93 -30.59
N TRP A 23 17.53 8.76 -31.08
CA TRP A 23 17.24 7.48 -30.44
C TRP A 23 17.80 7.37 -29.01
N ARG A 24 19.01 7.88 -28.79
CA ARG A 24 19.62 7.91 -27.45
C ARG A 24 18.88 8.84 -26.49
N ALA A 25 18.40 9.99 -27.00
CA ALA A 25 17.61 10.95 -26.23
C ALA A 25 16.26 10.34 -25.83
N GLU A 26 15.58 9.66 -26.75
CA GLU A 26 14.32 8.98 -26.47
C GLU A 26 14.46 7.88 -25.40
N ARG A 27 15.51 7.08 -25.46
CA ARG A 27 15.79 6.09 -24.41
C ARG A 27 15.97 6.72 -23.03
N ARG A 28 16.74 7.83 -22.96
CA ARG A 28 16.96 8.55 -21.69
C ARG A 28 15.67 9.17 -21.16
N ALA A 29 14.83 9.71 -22.05
CA ALA A 29 13.53 10.23 -21.65
C ALA A 29 12.63 9.15 -21.06
N LYS A 30 12.52 7.98 -21.69
CA LYS A 30 11.76 6.83 -21.17
C LYS A 30 12.28 6.33 -19.82
N GLU A 31 13.59 6.30 -19.62
CA GLU A 31 14.19 5.92 -18.34
C GLU A 31 13.91 6.97 -17.25
N ALA A 32 13.95 8.26 -17.60
CA ALA A 32 13.62 9.35 -16.68
C ALA A 32 12.15 9.31 -16.26
N ASP A 33 11.24 9.13 -17.22
CA ASP A 33 9.81 8.98 -16.95
C ASP A 33 9.52 7.79 -16.04
N ARG A 34 10.15 6.65 -16.30
CA ARG A 34 10.02 5.47 -15.45
C ARG A 34 10.48 5.75 -14.02
N ARG A 35 11.63 6.38 -13.82
CA ARG A 35 12.14 6.76 -12.49
C ARG A 35 11.23 7.77 -11.80
N ALA A 36 10.67 8.72 -12.55
CA ALA A 36 9.72 9.68 -12.01
C ALA A 36 8.45 8.98 -11.48
N VAL A 37 7.89 8.02 -12.22
CA VAL A 37 6.74 7.22 -11.78
C VAL A 37 7.11 6.35 -10.56
N GLU A 38 8.27 5.69 -10.56
CA GLU A 38 8.74 4.89 -9.43
C GLU A 38 8.99 5.73 -8.17
N SER A 39 9.41 6.99 -8.32
CA SER A 39 9.66 7.91 -7.19
C SER A 39 8.40 8.39 -6.49
N VAL A 40 7.23 8.31 -7.12
CA VAL A 40 5.92 8.67 -6.55
C VAL A 40 5.10 7.45 -6.16
N ARG A 41 5.74 6.32 -5.93
CA ARG A 41 5.06 5.07 -5.59
C ARG A 41 4.44 5.14 -4.19
N PRO A 42 3.16 4.77 -4.03
CA PRO A 42 2.57 4.56 -2.72
C PRO A 42 3.15 3.29 -2.06
N PHE A 43 3.27 3.31 -0.74
CA PHE A 43 3.72 2.18 0.05
C PHE A 43 2.82 2.00 1.26
N VAL A 44 1.88 1.07 1.15
CA VAL A 44 0.90 0.79 2.23
C VAL A 44 1.51 -0.21 3.21
N THR A 45 1.43 0.13 4.49
CA THR A 45 1.85 -0.72 5.61
C THR A 45 0.74 -0.85 6.64
N THR A 46 0.91 -1.75 7.60
CA THR A 46 0.02 -1.87 8.76
C THR A 46 0.77 -1.60 10.04
N GLY A 47 0.15 -0.80 10.91
CA GLY A 47 0.56 -0.57 12.29
C GLY A 47 -0.42 -1.19 13.29
N VAL A 48 0.15 -1.68 14.40
CA VAL A 48 -0.61 -2.04 15.60
C VAL A 48 -0.14 -1.06 16.68
N HIS A 49 -1.05 -0.23 17.16
CA HIS A 49 -0.75 0.78 18.17
C HIS A 49 -1.37 0.36 19.50
N LEU A 50 -0.52 0.24 20.51
CA LEU A 50 -0.90 -0.07 21.88
C LEU A 50 -0.85 1.21 22.71
N LEU A 51 -1.97 1.59 23.29
CA LEU A 51 -2.09 2.70 24.21
C LEU A 51 -2.64 2.17 25.55
N PRO A 52 -2.46 2.87 26.67
CA PRO A 52 -3.11 2.50 27.93
C PRO A 52 -4.63 2.46 27.74
N ASN A 53 -5.29 1.35 27.90
CA ASN A 53 -6.73 1.12 27.71
C ASN A 53 -7.25 1.12 26.27
N ASP A 54 -6.37 1.13 25.28
CA ASP A 54 -6.76 1.20 23.88
C ASP A 54 -5.75 0.47 23.00
N MET A 55 -6.23 -0.20 21.98
CA MET A 55 -5.41 -0.81 20.94
C MET A 55 -6.06 -0.59 19.59
N SER A 56 -5.27 -0.20 18.60
CA SER A 56 -5.78 -0.01 17.24
C SER A 56 -4.92 -0.70 16.20
N VAL A 57 -5.57 -1.17 15.15
CA VAL A 57 -4.95 -1.64 13.93
C VAL A 57 -5.24 -0.66 12.83
N SER A 58 -4.22 -0.20 12.13
CA SER A 58 -4.35 0.81 11.09
C SER A 58 -3.56 0.45 9.84
N LEU A 59 -3.97 1.01 8.70
CA LEU A 59 -3.18 1.08 7.46
C LEU A 59 -2.54 2.46 7.38
N SER A 60 -1.28 2.52 7.00
CA SER A 60 -0.55 3.76 6.74
C SER A 60 -0.01 3.77 5.32
N ASN A 61 0.04 4.94 4.70
CA ASN A 61 0.78 5.11 3.46
C ASN A 61 2.12 5.78 3.76
N ASP A 62 3.15 4.98 3.88
CA ASP A 62 4.52 5.43 4.16
C ASP A 62 5.28 5.79 2.86
N GLY A 63 4.62 5.67 1.71
CA GLY A 63 5.13 6.10 0.42
C GLY A 63 4.91 7.57 0.15
N VAL A 64 5.43 8.04 -0.99
CA VAL A 64 5.31 9.45 -1.44
C VAL A 64 4.14 9.66 -2.42
N GLY A 65 3.53 8.60 -2.93
CA GLY A 65 2.39 8.65 -3.85
C GLY A 65 1.06 8.41 -3.16
N LEU A 66 -0.02 8.82 -3.82
CA LEU A 66 -1.39 8.53 -3.39
C LEU A 66 -1.68 7.04 -3.56
N ALA A 67 -2.13 6.36 -2.51
CA ALA A 67 -2.66 5.01 -2.56
C ALA A 67 -4.18 5.03 -2.66
N ILE A 68 -4.74 4.40 -3.68
CA ILE A 68 -6.17 4.21 -3.86
C ILE A 68 -6.47 2.77 -3.48
N LEU A 69 -7.02 2.57 -2.28
CA LEU A 69 -7.39 1.25 -1.77
C LEU A 69 -8.61 0.75 -2.54
N THR A 70 -8.50 -0.41 -3.16
CA THR A 70 -9.58 -1.02 -3.94
C THR A 70 -10.20 -2.21 -3.23
N GLN A 71 -9.42 -2.89 -2.39
CA GLN A 71 -9.91 -4.04 -1.62
C GLN A 71 -9.08 -4.21 -0.35
N VAL A 72 -9.78 -4.54 0.73
CA VAL A 72 -9.17 -5.01 1.98
C VAL A 72 -9.83 -6.34 2.33
N ALA A 73 -9.02 -7.38 2.47
CA ALA A 73 -9.47 -8.72 2.83
C ALA A 73 -8.73 -9.20 4.08
N LEU A 74 -9.48 -9.64 5.05
CA LEU A 74 -9.00 -10.23 6.29
C LEU A 74 -9.41 -11.70 6.33
N ARG A 75 -8.49 -12.58 6.70
CA ARG A 75 -8.75 -14.02 6.75
C ARG A 75 -8.08 -14.62 7.98
N ARG A 76 -8.80 -15.48 8.69
CA ARG A 76 -8.22 -16.31 9.75
C ARG A 76 -8.03 -17.72 9.21
N ASN A 77 -6.80 -18.22 9.18
CA ASN A 77 -6.45 -19.51 8.59
C ASN A 77 -7.05 -19.65 7.17
N ASP A 78 -7.64 -20.79 6.85
CA ASP A 78 -8.31 -21.05 5.55
C ASP A 78 -9.78 -20.64 5.51
N GLY A 79 -10.22 -19.78 6.43
CA GLY A 79 -11.58 -19.28 6.50
C GLY A 79 -11.93 -18.35 5.33
N ASN A 80 -13.22 -18.07 5.17
CA ASN A 80 -13.71 -17.11 4.18
C ASN A 80 -13.16 -15.71 4.46
N PRO A 81 -12.75 -14.96 3.43
CA PRO A 81 -12.30 -13.60 3.59
C PRO A 81 -13.45 -12.70 4.06
N THR A 82 -13.14 -11.78 4.95
CA THR A 82 -14.05 -10.72 5.41
C THR A 82 -13.39 -9.36 5.27
N THR A 83 -14.19 -8.31 5.19
CA THR A 83 -13.73 -6.92 5.17
C THR A 83 -13.70 -6.29 6.57
N SER A 84 -14.25 -7.00 7.56
CA SER A 84 -14.39 -6.52 8.93
C SER A 84 -13.49 -7.30 9.89
N LEU A 85 -12.59 -6.61 10.57
CA LEU A 85 -11.79 -7.19 11.64
C LEU A 85 -12.67 -7.58 12.85
N ALA A 86 -13.73 -6.85 13.11
CA ALA A 86 -14.67 -7.16 14.20
C ALA A 86 -15.37 -8.52 14.02
N ASN A 87 -15.50 -9.01 12.79
CA ASN A 87 -16.08 -10.33 12.53
C ASN A 87 -15.09 -11.49 12.86
N LEU A 88 -13.81 -11.20 12.88
CA LEU A 88 -12.76 -12.19 13.17
C LEU A 88 -12.33 -12.19 14.63
N VAL A 89 -12.52 -11.09 15.32
CA VAL A 89 -12.11 -10.94 16.72
C VAL A 89 -13.36 -10.89 17.58
N PRO A 90 -13.54 -11.84 18.51
CA PRO A 90 -14.73 -11.87 19.36
C PRO A 90 -14.76 -10.64 20.27
N SER A 91 -15.92 -9.97 20.30
CA SER A 91 -16.18 -8.94 21.30
C SER A 91 -16.35 -9.60 22.66
N SER A 92 -15.70 -9.04 23.69
CA SER A 92 -15.90 -9.45 25.07
C SER A 92 -16.65 -8.35 25.82
N THR A 93 -17.24 -8.69 26.98
CA THR A 93 -17.88 -7.74 27.88
C THR A 93 -16.93 -6.63 28.36
N ASP A 94 -15.65 -6.91 28.37
CA ASP A 94 -14.61 -6.02 28.89
C ASP A 94 -13.86 -5.25 27.81
N CYS A 95 -14.07 -5.59 26.53
CA CYS A 95 -13.40 -4.95 25.41
C CYS A 95 -14.39 -4.76 24.25
N ARG A 96 -14.70 -3.50 23.94
CA ARG A 96 -15.52 -3.14 22.80
C ARG A 96 -14.64 -2.96 21.57
N VAL A 97 -14.89 -3.76 20.55
CA VAL A 97 -14.26 -3.63 19.25
C VAL A 97 -15.13 -2.76 18.36
N GLU A 98 -14.58 -1.63 17.94
CA GLU A 98 -15.22 -0.72 16.98
C GLU A 98 -14.52 -0.87 15.64
N GLN A 99 -15.29 -1.18 14.60
CA GLN A 99 -14.81 -1.12 13.24
C GLN A 99 -14.83 0.34 12.78
N ALA A 100 -13.70 0.81 12.30
CA ALA A 100 -13.61 2.20 11.90
C ALA A 100 -14.14 2.43 10.48
N ILE A 101 -14.07 1.43 9.59
CA ILE A 101 -14.42 1.59 8.16
C ILE A 101 -15.04 0.31 7.61
N ASP A 102 -16.09 0.49 6.82
CA ASP A 102 -16.67 -0.56 5.99
C ASP A 102 -16.11 -0.47 4.56
N PHE A 103 -15.27 -1.43 4.19
CA PHE A 103 -14.63 -1.48 2.87
C PHE A 103 -15.53 -2.08 1.77
N VAL A 104 -16.83 -2.29 2.05
CA VAL A 104 -17.70 -3.04 1.14
C VAL A 104 -18.08 -2.25 -0.12
N GLN A 105 -18.00 -0.92 -0.12
CA GLN A 105 -18.63 -0.14 -1.20
C GLN A 105 -17.86 1.07 -1.76
N SER A 106 -16.67 1.42 -1.27
CA SER A 106 -16.00 2.63 -1.76
C SER A 106 -14.48 2.49 -1.83
N GLU A 107 -13.90 3.11 -2.85
CA GLU A 107 -12.46 3.34 -2.91
C GLU A 107 -12.05 4.33 -1.83
N TYR A 108 -10.96 4.04 -1.12
CA TYR A 108 -10.37 4.95 -0.14
C TYR A 108 -9.07 5.54 -0.66
N TYR A 109 -8.93 6.84 -0.51
CA TYR A 109 -7.75 7.59 -0.93
C TYR A 109 -6.86 7.84 0.29
N LEU A 110 -5.69 7.21 0.30
CA LEU A 110 -4.71 7.34 1.38
C LEU A 110 -3.53 8.16 0.88
N ARG A 111 -3.43 9.41 1.33
CA ARG A 111 -2.33 10.31 0.98
C ARG A 111 -1.03 9.88 1.64
N PRO A 112 0.12 10.35 1.17
CA PRO A 112 1.39 10.18 1.88
C PRO A 112 1.29 10.63 3.33
N GLY A 113 1.67 9.74 4.25
CA GLY A 113 1.60 9.98 5.70
C GLY A 113 0.23 9.81 6.35
N ASP A 114 -0.84 9.59 5.56
CA ASP A 114 -2.17 9.32 6.12
C ASP A 114 -2.22 7.93 6.76
N THR A 115 -3.01 7.86 7.84
CA THR A 115 -3.28 6.61 8.56
C THR A 115 -4.78 6.37 8.63
N LEU A 116 -5.20 5.17 8.27
CA LEU A 116 -6.59 4.73 8.20
C LEU A 116 -6.82 3.65 9.25
N PRO A 117 -7.60 3.88 10.32
CA PRO A 117 -7.88 2.85 11.31
C PRO A 117 -8.77 1.76 10.71
N LEU A 118 -8.37 0.49 10.86
CA LEU A 118 -9.17 -0.68 10.48
C LEU A 118 -10.11 -1.11 11.60
N ALA A 119 -9.59 -1.12 12.83
CA ALA A 119 -10.34 -1.42 14.02
C ALA A 119 -9.68 -0.81 15.24
N ARG A 120 -10.51 -0.55 16.25
CA ARG A 120 -10.09 -0.05 17.56
C ARG A 120 -10.74 -0.91 18.65
N ALA A 121 -9.95 -1.33 19.61
CA ALA A 121 -10.39 -2.05 20.78
C ALA A 121 -10.22 -1.15 22.01
N ALA A 122 -11.32 -0.77 22.64
CA ALA A 122 -11.31 0.06 23.84
C ALA A 122 -11.69 -0.75 25.06
N ALA A 123 -10.85 -0.72 26.09
CA ALA A 123 -11.05 -1.40 27.37
C ALA A 123 -11.29 -0.41 28.52
N ALA A 124 -11.82 0.78 28.23
CA ALA A 124 -11.96 1.88 29.19
C ALA A 124 -12.81 1.51 30.44
N ASN A 125 -13.74 0.57 30.31
CA ASN A 125 -14.61 0.13 31.40
C ASN A 125 -14.23 -1.23 32.00
N ALA A 126 -13.12 -1.82 31.54
CA ALA A 126 -12.67 -3.12 32.01
C ALA A 126 -12.08 -3.01 33.42
N LYS A 127 -12.39 -3.99 34.28
CA LYS A 127 -11.75 -4.11 35.61
C LYS A 127 -10.24 -4.36 35.52
N LYS A 128 -9.80 -4.96 34.42
CA LYS A 128 -8.39 -5.28 34.10
C LYS A 128 -8.14 -4.97 32.62
N PRO A 129 -7.91 -3.69 32.24
CA PRO A 129 -7.77 -3.30 30.85
C PRO A 129 -6.62 -4.01 30.14
N ASP A 130 -5.48 -4.21 30.81
CA ASP A 130 -4.33 -4.90 30.22
C ASP A 130 -4.64 -6.36 29.84
N ALA A 131 -5.42 -7.07 30.66
CA ALA A 131 -5.82 -8.44 30.36
C ALA A 131 -6.79 -8.51 29.19
N ALA A 132 -7.72 -7.54 29.08
CA ALA A 132 -8.67 -7.45 27.99
C ALA A 132 -7.94 -7.14 26.66
N LEU A 133 -7.02 -6.20 26.67
CA LEU A 133 -6.21 -5.85 25.49
C LEU A 133 -5.27 -6.98 25.08
N LYS A 134 -4.66 -7.69 26.03
CA LYS A 134 -3.83 -8.86 25.74
C LYS A 134 -4.65 -9.97 25.07
N HIS A 135 -5.87 -10.23 25.54
CA HIS A 135 -6.77 -11.19 24.90
C HIS A 135 -7.12 -10.77 23.47
N TRP A 136 -7.33 -9.47 23.23
CA TRP A 136 -7.58 -8.95 21.91
C TRP A 136 -6.33 -9.09 21.00
N GLU A 137 -5.14 -8.78 21.52
CA GLU A 137 -3.87 -8.99 20.82
C GLU A 137 -3.67 -10.46 20.42
N GLU A 138 -3.90 -11.40 21.36
CA GLU A 138 -3.83 -12.83 21.08
C GLU A 138 -4.84 -13.24 20.01
N SER A 139 -6.01 -12.63 20.00
CA SER A 139 -7.05 -12.87 18.99
C SER A 139 -6.70 -12.36 17.60
N LEU A 140 -5.76 -11.43 17.45
CA LEU A 140 -5.23 -11.02 16.14
C LEU A 140 -4.26 -12.04 15.56
N ARG A 141 -3.69 -12.92 16.38
CA ARG A 141 -2.69 -13.87 15.93
C ARG A 141 -3.23 -14.78 14.83
N GLY A 142 -2.45 -14.93 13.76
CA GLY A 142 -2.80 -15.77 12.62
C GLY A 142 -3.88 -15.18 11.70
N ILE A 143 -4.31 -13.92 11.92
CA ILE A 143 -5.14 -13.22 10.94
C ILE A 143 -4.25 -12.69 9.83
N ALA A 144 -4.50 -13.12 8.60
CA ALA A 144 -3.87 -12.61 7.40
C ALA A 144 -4.67 -11.42 6.85
N LEU A 145 -3.95 -10.34 6.58
CA LEU A 145 -4.48 -9.15 5.90
C LEU A 145 -3.92 -9.10 4.49
N GLU A 146 -4.79 -8.89 3.53
CA GLU A 146 -4.43 -8.60 2.14
C GLU A 146 -5.09 -7.29 1.73
N VAL A 147 -4.27 -6.34 1.28
CA VAL A 147 -4.71 -5.03 0.79
C VAL A 147 -4.31 -4.90 -0.66
N THR A 148 -5.30 -4.72 -1.53
CA THR A 148 -5.09 -4.36 -2.93
C THR A 148 -5.31 -2.86 -3.10
N TYR A 149 -4.37 -2.20 -3.72
CA TYR A 149 -4.42 -0.77 -3.97
C TYR A 149 -3.76 -0.43 -5.30
N ARG A 150 -4.00 0.77 -5.80
CA ARG A 150 -3.39 1.29 -7.03
C ARG A 150 -2.84 2.70 -6.80
N ASP A 151 -1.88 3.10 -7.61
CA ASP A 151 -1.44 4.47 -7.67
C ASP A 151 -2.40 5.35 -8.51
N ILE A 152 -2.09 6.64 -8.62
CA ILE A 152 -2.87 7.60 -9.39
C ILE A 152 -2.87 7.30 -10.90
N VAL A 153 -1.86 6.55 -11.38
CA VAL A 153 -1.74 6.16 -12.79
C VAL A 153 -2.50 4.86 -13.08
N GLY A 154 -2.92 4.15 -12.02
CA GLY A 154 -3.66 2.90 -12.11
C GLY A 154 -2.82 1.63 -12.00
N ASN A 155 -1.53 1.72 -11.67
CA ASN A 155 -0.70 0.54 -11.44
C ASN A 155 -1.16 -0.18 -10.17
N PRO A 156 -1.45 -1.49 -10.23
CA PRO A 156 -1.92 -2.26 -9.09
C PRO A 156 -0.75 -2.69 -8.18
N PHE A 157 -1.02 -2.70 -6.89
CA PHE A 157 -0.12 -3.20 -5.85
C PHE A 157 -0.91 -4.08 -4.87
N THR A 158 -0.21 -5.01 -4.24
CA THR A 158 -0.77 -5.84 -3.18
C THR A 158 0.17 -5.87 -1.99
N TYR A 159 -0.38 -5.60 -0.82
CA TYR A 159 0.30 -5.74 0.46
C TYR A 159 -0.31 -6.89 1.23
N LYS A 160 0.53 -7.78 1.78
CA LYS A 160 0.10 -8.93 2.59
C LYS A 160 0.87 -8.95 3.89
N ARG A 161 0.16 -9.21 4.98
CA ARG A 161 0.74 -9.37 6.32
C ARG A 161 -0.09 -10.34 7.14
N THR A 162 0.58 -11.19 7.89
CA THR A 162 -0.03 -11.98 8.98
C THR A 162 0.27 -11.29 10.29
N PHE A 163 -0.77 -11.04 11.10
CA PHE A 163 -0.58 -10.40 12.40
C PHE A 163 0.03 -11.39 13.39
N LEU A 164 1.03 -10.93 14.14
CA LEU A 164 1.64 -11.66 15.26
C LEU A 164 2.08 -13.10 14.90
N GLU A 165 2.54 -13.31 13.68
CA GLU A 165 3.30 -14.49 13.35
C GLU A 165 4.55 -14.53 14.26
N ASN A 166 4.80 -15.67 14.92
CA ASN A 166 5.96 -15.81 15.79
C ASN A 166 7.23 -15.52 14.98
N ALA A 167 7.98 -14.50 15.40
CA ALA A 167 9.33 -14.27 14.93
C ALA A 167 10.27 -15.36 15.43
#